data_8f7184f250b3c8ad0b9f01893441dcd0
#
_entry.id   8f7184f250b3c8ad0b9f01893441dcd0
#
_cell.length_a   1.000
_cell.length_b   1.000
_cell.length_c   1.000
_cell.angle_alpha   90.00
_cell.angle_beta   90.00
_cell.angle_gamma   90.00
#
_symmetry.space_group_name_H-M   'P 1'
#
loop_
_entity.id
_entity.type
_entity.pdbx_description
1 polymer ?
#
loop_
_entity_poly.entity_id
_entity_poly.type
_entity_poly.pdbx_seq_one_letter_code
_entity_poly.pdbx_strand_id
1 'polypeptide(L)'
;MLFDYEAFLEGIDRKAYHEGEWQWEEDGYTVTRTYTYSAPGCHDSCGVLMYTKDGKLERVEGDPLDPCANGRLCMRCLNLAEGVNYAERPKYPLRRAGERGENKWERITWEEALDEIADWIHENLDEAGFGRESIFVNHGTGRNISSWVPFLGGACLGTPNIGAIGF
;
A
#
# COMPACT_ATOMS: atom_id res chain seq x y z
N MET A 1 28.59 14.63 -1.66
CA MET A 1 28.18 15.77 -0.81
C MET A 1 27.04 15.27 0.05
N LEU A 2 27.16 15.34 1.36
CA LEU A 2 26.06 14.97 2.26
C LEU A 2 25.01 16.09 2.19
N PHE A 3 23.72 15.69 2.24
CA PHE A 3 22.62 16.64 2.30
C PHE A 3 22.68 17.43 3.61
N ASP A 4 22.69 18.75 3.52
CA ASP A 4 22.69 19.66 4.68
C ASP A 4 21.24 20.02 5.02
N TYR A 5 20.70 19.36 6.03
CA TYR A 5 19.31 19.54 6.45
C TYR A 5 19.06 20.91 7.09
N GLU A 6 20.04 21.46 7.83
CA GLU A 6 19.89 22.77 8.44
C GLU A 6 19.87 23.86 7.37
N ALA A 7 20.75 23.77 6.37
CA ALA A 7 20.71 24.70 5.24
C ALA A 7 19.41 24.59 4.41
N PHE A 8 18.83 23.39 4.31
CA PHE A 8 17.53 23.18 3.67
C PHE A 8 16.40 23.90 4.42
N LEU A 9 16.44 23.91 5.75
CA LEU A 9 15.41 24.53 6.59
C LEU A 9 15.62 26.05 6.76
N GLU A 10 16.68 26.60 6.21
CA GLU A 10 16.94 28.05 6.30
C GLU A 10 15.81 28.84 5.63
N GLY A 11 15.19 29.75 6.38
CA GLY A 11 14.06 30.57 5.92
C GLY A 11 12.68 29.91 6.08
N ILE A 12 12.61 28.66 6.57
CA ILE A 12 11.34 27.99 6.89
C ILE A 12 10.98 28.29 8.36
N ASP A 13 9.75 28.73 8.60
CA ASP A 13 9.24 28.87 9.97
C ASP A 13 8.91 27.47 10.54
N ARG A 14 9.93 26.86 11.15
CA ARG A 14 9.88 25.49 11.69
C ARG A 14 8.78 25.31 12.73
N LYS A 15 8.46 26.37 13.49
CA LYS A 15 7.40 26.33 14.50
C LYS A 15 6.02 26.32 13.88
N ALA A 16 5.82 27.10 12.83
CA ALA A 16 4.55 27.11 12.09
C ALA A 16 4.24 25.76 11.46
N TYR A 17 5.27 24.94 11.23
CA TYR A 17 5.11 23.57 10.67
C TYR A 17 5.31 22.47 11.71
N HIS A 18 5.16 22.76 13.01
CA HIS A 18 5.19 21.74 14.08
C HIS A 18 6.42 20.82 14.03
N GLU A 19 7.62 21.42 13.89
CA GLU A 19 8.85 20.63 13.89
C GLU A 19 9.00 19.79 15.16
N GLY A 20 9.32 18.51 15.01
CA GLY A 20 9.47 17.56 16.13
C GLY A 20 8.16 16.93 16.58
N GLU A 21 7.02 17.39 16.10
CA GLU A 21 5.73 16.79 16.37
C GLU A 21 5.34 15.84 15.23
N TRP A 22 4.86 14.65 15.57
CA TRP A 22 4.36 13.70 14.58
C TRP A 22 2.83 13.75 14.45
N GLN A 23 2.14 14.34 15.43
CA GLN A 23 0.70 14.52 15.42
C GLN A 23 0.28 15.71 16.26
N TRP A 24 -0.72 16.47 15.79
CA TRP A 24 -1.30 17.63 16.50
C TRP A 24 -2.74 17.86 16.08
N GLU A 25 -3.46 18.75 16.79
CA GLU A 25 -4.80 19.21 16.41
C GLU A 25 -4.72 20.58 15.76
N GLU A 26 -5.37 20.74 14.61
CA GLU A 26 -5.40 21.99 13.85
C GLU A 26 -6.74 22.12 13.11
N ASP A 27 -7.43 23.23 13.29
CA ASP A 27 -8.71 23.56 12.64
C ASP A 27 -9.77 22.44 12.74
N GLY A 28 -9.78 21.67 13.82
CA GLY A 28 -10.70 20.58 14.06
C GLY A 28 -10.36 19.28 13.32
N TYR A 29 -9.12 19.17 12.86
CA TYR A 29 -8.51 17.95 12.32
C TYR A 29 -7.42 17.43 13.25
N THR A 30 -7.29 16.12 13.33
CA THR A 30 -6.05 15.50 13.79
C THR A 30 -5.10 15.45 12.61
N VAL A 31 -3.99 16.17 12.67
CA VAL A 31 -2.96 16.19 11.63
C VAL A 31 -1.86 15.21 12.00
N THR A 32 -1.52 14.31 11.10
CA THR A 32 -0.45 13.32 11.31
C THR A 32 0.63 13.49 10.25
N ARG A 33 1.86 13.73 10.70
CA ARG A 33 3.06 13.74 9.85
C ARG A 33 3.55 12.33 9.61
N THR A 34 3.69 11.95 8.36
CA THR A 34 4.15 10.62 7.99
C THR A 34 4.73 10.61 6.57
N TYR A 35 5.11 9.44 6.10
CA TYR A 35 5.55 9.23 4.73
C TYR A 35 4.55 8.37 3.97
N THR A 36 4.42 8.59 2.67
CA THR A 36 3.51 7.81 1.83
C THR A 36 4.15 7.27 0.58
N TYR A 37 3.71 6.08 0.21
CA TYR A 37 3.92 5.50 -1.11
C TYR A 37 2.56 5.42 -1.80
N SER A 38 2.29 6.33 -2.73
CA SER A 38 1.03 6.26 -3.46
C SER A 38 1.03 5.12 -4.47
N ALA A 39 0.02 4.26 -4.40
CA ALA A 39 -0.17 3.20 -5.39
C ALA A 39 -0.65 3.78 -6.74
N PRO A 40 -0.29 3.14 -7.87
CA PRO A 40 0.70 2.08 -8.04
C PRO A 40 2.11 2.63 -8.31
N GLY A 41 3.11 1.92 -7.82
CA GLY A 41 4.49 2.07 -8.27
C GLY A 41 5.22 3.34 -7.83
N CYS A 42 4.84 3.96 -6.71
CA CYS A 42 5.59 5.08 -6.14
C CYS A 42 6.87 4.58 -5.46
N HIS A 43 7.95 5.35 -5.61
CA HIS A 43 9.25 5.02 -5.03
C HIS A 43 9.85 6.18 -4.20
N ASP A 44 9.19 7.33 -4.15
CA ASP A 44 9.78 8.55 -3.61
C ASP A 44 9.62 8.70 -2.09
N SER A 45 8.60 8.06 -1.50
CA SER A 45 8.38 8.18 -0.04
C SER A 45 8.24 9.63 0.44
N CYS A 46 7.36 10.39 -0.21
CA CYS A 46 7.15 11.79 0.13
C CYS A 46 6.65 11.96 1.57
N GLY A 47 7.20 12.94 2.29
CA GLY A 47 6.66 13.41 3.56
C GLY A 47 5.31 14.08 3.35
N VAL A 48 4.32 13.68 4.14
CA VAL A 48 2.95 14.17 4.04
C VAL A 48 2.36 14.52 5.40
N LEU A 49 1.44 15.48 5.38
CA LEU A 49 0.55 15.83 6.47
C LEU A 49 -0.84 15.27 6.14
N MET A 50 -1.30 14.34 6.95
CA MET A 50 -2.60 13.68 6.79
C MET A 50 -3.62 14.32 7.75
N TYR A 51 -4.65 14.93 7.21
CA TYR A 51 -5.72 15.57 7.95
C TYR A 51 -6.89 14.60 8.10
N THR A 52 -7.13 14.15 9.32
CA THR A 52 -8.21 13.22 9.64
C THR A 52 -9.25 13.86 10.54
N LYS A 53 -10.51 13.57 10.29
CA LYS A 53 -11.64 14.00 11.10
C LYS A 53 -12.63 12.85 11.23
N ASP A 54 -13.12 12.61 12.45
CA ASP A 54 -14.06 11.53 12.75
C ASP A 54 -13.63 10.16 12.20
N GLY A 55 -12.30 9.89 12.24
CA GLY A 55 -11.72 8.65 11.74
C GLY A 55 -11.62 8.54 10.22
N LYS A 56 -11.89 9.62 9.49
CA LYS A 56 -11.83 9.68 8.03
C LYS A 56 -10.71 10.60 7.56
N LEU A 57 -9.92 10.13 6.60
CA LEU A 57 -8.92 10.96 5.93
C LEU A 57 -9.63 11.94 5.00
N GLU A 58 -9.55 13.25 5.28
CA GLU A 58 -10.23 14.28 4.50
C GLU A 58 -9.33 14.90 3.43
N ARG A 59 -8.05 15.10 3.75
CA ARG A 59 -7.08 15.66 2.80
C ARG A 59 -5.65 15.23 3.14
N VAL A 60 -4.76 15.38 2.16
CA VAL A 60 -3.32 15.16 2.30
C VAL A 60 -2.58 16.36 1.71
N GLU A 61 -1.62 16.86 2.43
CA GLU A 61 -0.73 17.94 2.01
C GLU A 61 0.73 17.51 2.09
N GLY A 62 1.61 18.14 1.34
CA GLY A 62 3.04 17.88 1.44
C GLY A 62 3.62 18.50 2.71
N ASP A 63 4.52 17.76 3.35
CA ASP A 63 5.24 18.28 4.51
C ASP A 63 6.35 19.25 4.06
N PRO A 64 6.28 20.53 4.43
CA PRO A 64 7.33 21.49 4.09
C PRO A 64 8.69 21.18 4.71
N LEU A 65 8.72 20.39 5.79
CA LEU A 65 9.95 19.96 6.44
C LEU A 65 10.56 18.69 5.82
N ASP A 66 9.89 18.09 4.84
CA ASP A 66 10.44 16.92 4.13
C ASP A 66 11.46 17.36 3.08
N PRO A 67 12.73 16.91 3.19
CA PRO A 67 13.79 17.32 2.26
C PRO A 67 13.64 16.74 0.85
N CYS A 68 12.87 15.66 0.71
CA CYS A 68 12.61 15.04 -0.60
C CYS A 68 11.56 15.79 -1.40
N ALA A 69 10.41 15.98 -0.81
CA ALA A 69 9.25 16.56 -1.48
C ALA A 69 9.16 18.08 -1.30
N ASN A 70 9.73 18.63 -0.22
CA ASN A 70 9.70 20.06 0.10
C ASN A 70 8.28 20.63 -0.04
N GLY A 71 7.32 20.04 0.63
CA GLY A 71 5.91 20.42 0.58
C GLY A 71 5.18 20.14 -0.72
N ARG A 72 5.84 19.57 -1.73
CA ARG A 72 5.23 19.27 -3.05
C ARG A 72 4.78 17.84 -3.14
N LEU A 73 3.59 17.63 -3.69
CA LEU A 73 3.05 16.29 -3.92
C LEU A 73 2.62 16.14 -5.39
N CYS A 74 2.78 14.93 -5.89
CA CYS A 74 2.20 14.56 -7.17
C CYS A 74 0.68 14.37 -7.02
N MET A 75 -0.04 14.35 -8.14
CA MET A 75 -1.49 14.19 -8.15
C MET A 75 -2.00 12.92 -7.45
N ARG A 76 -1.19 11.87 -7.41
CA ARG A 76 -1.57 10.62 -6.70
C ARG A 76 -1.66 10.84 -5.20
N CYS A 77 -0.66 11.50 -4.61
CA CYS A 77 -0.66 11.79 -3.18
C CYS A 77 -1.76 12.79 -2.81
N LEU A 78 -2.00 13.80 -3.64
CA LEU A 78 -3.07 14.77 -3.41
C LEU A 78 -4.47 14.13 -3.42
N ASN A 79 -4.67 13.08 -4.22
CA ASN A 79 -5.93 12.35 -4.31
C ASN A 79 -6.01 11.12 -3.39
N LEU A 80 -5.09 10.96 -2.45
CA LEU A 80 -5.06 9.79 -1.56
C LEU A 80 -6.34 9.67 -0.73
N ALA A 81 -6.86 10.78 -0.21
CA ALA A 81 -8.09 10.79 0.56
C ALA A 81 -9.28 10.25 -0.23
N GLU A 82 -9.41 10.64 -1.50
CA GLU A 82 -10.45 10.14 -2.39
C GLU A 82 -10.29 8.63 -2.64
N GLY A 83 -9.08 8.17 -2.93
CA GLY A 83 -8.79 6.75 -3.16
C GLY A 83 -9.02 5.87 -1.93
N VAL A 84 -8.69 6.37 -0.74
CA VAL A 84 -8.89 5.63 0.53
C VAL A 84 -10.39 5.54 0.87
N ASN A 85 -11.13 6.61 0.63
CA ASN A 85 -12.56 6.70 0.97
C ASN A 85 -13.48 6.28 -0.18
N TYR A 86 -12.94 5.78 -1.29
CA TYR A 86 -13.74 5.40 -2.44
C TYR A 86 -14.82 4.39 -2.08
N ALA A 87 -16.07 4.69 -2.45
CA ALA A 87 -17.24 3.92 -2.02
C ALA A 87 -17.22 2.46 -2.49
N GLU A 88 -16.67 2.22 -3.68
CA GLU A 88 -16.58 0.88 -4.28
C GLU A 88 -15.27 0.15 -3.92
N ARG A 89 -14.47 0.70 -3.01
CA ARG A 89 -13.27 0.02 -2.54
C ARG A 89 -13.62 -1.32 -1.91
N PRO A 90 -13.09 -2.47 -2.38
CA PRO A 90 -13.34 -3.77 -1.79
C PRO A 90 -12.91 -3.79 -0.32
N LYS A 91 -13.82 -4.15 0.58
CA LYS A 91 -13.58 -4.23 2.04
C LYS A 91 -13.51 -5.67 2.54
N TYR A 92 -13.91 -6.61 1.71
CA TYR A 92 -14.01 -8.02 2.04
C TYR A 92 -13.56 -8.85 0.85
N PRO A 93 -13.16 -10.12 1.05
CA PRO A 93 -12.92 -11.05 -0.04
C PRO A 93 -14.18 -11.25 -0.88
N LEU A 94 -13.99 -11.38 -2.17
CA LEU A 94 -15.07 -11.62 -3.14
C LEU A 94 -14.77 -12.89 -3.93
N ARG A 95 -15.73 -13.81 -3.94
CA ARG A 95 -15.70 -15.01 -4.76
C ARG A 95 -16.49 -14.76 -6.04
N ARG A 96 -16.02 -15.29 -7.16
CA ARG A 96 -16.78 -15.22 -8.41
C ARG A 96 -18.02 -16.11 -8.32
N ALA A 97 -19.20 -15.53 -8.54
CA ALA A 97 -20.49 -16.20 -8.50
C ALA A 97 -21.06 -16.52 -9.90
N GLY A 98 -20.32 -16.24 -10.98
CA GLY A 98 -20.74 -16.46 -12.35
C GLY A 98 -19.58 -16.84 -13.26
N GLU A 99 -19.87 -16.95 -14.55
CA GLU A 99 -18.87 -17.22 -15.57
C GLU A 99 -17.84 -16.10 -15.70
N ARG A 100 -16.68 -16.42 -16.23
CA ARG A 100 -15.60 -15.46 -16.45
C ARG A 100 -16.07 -14.36 -17.41
N GLY A 101 -16.05 -13.11 -16.96
CA GLY A 101 -16.51 -11.96 -17.73
C GLY A 101 -17.92 -11.46 -17.37
N GLU A 102 -18.72 -12.24 -16.63
CA GLU A 102 -20.04 -11.79 -16.18
C GLU A 102 -20.01 -10.75 -15.07
N ASN A 103 -18.85 -10.53 -14.44
CA ASN A 103 -18.67 -9.58 -13.32
C ASN A 103 -19.65 -9.81 -12.15
N LYS A 104 -19.98 -11.06 -11.87
CA LYS A 104 -20.82 -11.44 -10.73
C LYS A 104 -19.95 -11.92 -9.58
N TRP A 105 -20.13 -11.29 -8.43
CA TRP A 105 -19.32 -11.53 -7.25
C TRP A 105 -20.20 -11.69 -6.03
N GLU A 106 -19.79 -12.57 -5.11
CA GLU A 106 -20.40 -12.70 -3.80
C GLU A 106 -19.35 -12.47 -2.71
N ARG A 107 -19.78 -11.85 -1.62
CA ARG A 107 -18.94 -11.61 -0.46
C ARG A 107 -18.77 -12.90 0.31
N ILE A 108 -17.53 -13.24 0.66
CA ILE A 108 -17.16 -14.34 1.53
C ILE A 108 -16.32 -13.84 2.71
N THR A 109 -16.12 -14.68 3.71
CA THR A 109 -15.21 -14.42 4.82
C THR A 109 -13.75 -14.62 4.41
N TRP A 110 -12.83 -14.11 5.21
CA TRP A 110 -11.40 -14.38 5.01
C TRP A 110 -11.06 -15.86 5.21
N GLU A 111 -11.74 -16.52 6.14
CA GLU A 111 -11.58 -17.94 6.43
C GLU A 111 -11.98 -18.78 5.21
N GLU A 112 -13.18 -18.57 4.68
CA GLU A 112 -13.63 -19.21 3.44
C GLU A 112 -12.67 -18.96 2.28
N ALA A 113 -12.18 -17.74 2.09
CA ALA A 113 -11.27 -17.42 1.00
C ALA A 113 -9.92 -18.15 1.12
N LEU A 114 -9.38 -18.25 2.33
CA LEU A 114 -8.11 -18.93 2.58
C LEU A 114 -8.24 -20.45 2.45
N ASP A 115 -9.33 -21.02 2.95
CA ASP A 115 -9.61 -22.45 2.82
C ASP A 115 -9.78 -22.85 1.36
N GLU A 116 -10.58 -22.12 0.58
CA GLU A 116 -10.76 -22.38 -0.85
C GLU A 116 -9.44 -22.28 -1.65
N ILE A 117 -8.56 -21.33 -1.29
CA ILE A 117 -7.24 -21.23 -1.93
C ILE A 117 -6.36 -22.43 -1.56
N ALA A 118 -6.37 -22.84 -0.29
CA ALA A 118 -5.61 -23.98 0.18
C ALA A 118 -6.09 -25.29 -0.50
N ASP A 119 -7.37 -25.50 -0.53
CA ASP A 119 -8.00 -26.66 -1.19
C ASP A 119 -7.64 -26.70 -2.68
N TRP A 120 -7.75 -25.57 -3.37
CA TRP A 120 -7.36 -25.48 -4.77
C TRP A 120 -5.87 -25.82 -5.00
N ILE A 121 -4.99 -25.38 -4.11
CA ILE A 121 -3.56 -25.71 -4.16
C ILE A 121 -3.37 -27.23 -3.99
N HIS A 122 -4.00 -27.84 -2.99
CA HIS A 122 -3.90 -29.27 -2.73
C HIS A 122 -4.43 -30.10 -3.90
N GLU A 123 -5.62 -29.78 -4.40
CA GLU A 123 -6.22 -30.47 -5.55
C GLU A 123 -5.31 -30.42 -6.79
N ASN A 124 -4.73 -29.29 -7.09
CA ASN A 124 -3.95 -29.15 -8.32
C ASN A 124 -2.50 -29.62 -8.18
N LEU A 125 -1.86 -29.43 -7.03
CA LEU A 125 -0.46 -29.83 -6.86
C LEU A 125 -0.29 -31.26 -6.39
N ASP A 126 -1.10 -31.68 -5.41
CA ASP A 126 -0.90 -32.95 -4.73
C ASP A 126 -1.77 -34.07 -5.38
N GLU A 127 -3.04 -33.81 -5.69
CA GLU A 127 -3.95 -34.78 -6.24
C GLU A 127 -3.88 -34.91 -7.77
N ALA A 128 -3.86 -33.79 -8.49
CA ALA A 128 -3.72 -33.78 -9.95
C ALA A 128 -2.29 -34.02 -10.43
N GLY A 129 -1.30 -34.00 -9.52
CA GLY A 129 0.09 -34.29 -9.82
C GLY A 129 0.81 -33.22 -10.62
N PHE A 130 0.30 -32.00 -10.65
CA PHE A 130 1.05 -30.89 -11.20
C PHE A 130 2.21 -30.55 -10.27
N GLY A 131 3.40 -30.34 -10.83
CA GLY A 131 4.55 -29.96 -10.04
C GLY A 131 4.41 -28.53 -9.46
N ARG A 132 5.17 -28.24 -8.42
CA ARG A 132 5.16 -26.92 -7.77
C ARG A 132 5.59 -25.78 -8.71
N GLU A 133 6.30 -26.11 -9.76
CA GLU A 133 6.63 -25.22 -10.88
C GLU A 133 5.40 -24.75 -11.69
N SER A 134 4.23 -25.34 -11.50
CA SER A 134 2.98 -24.85 -12.08
C SER A 134 2.44 -23.60 -11.37
N ILE A 135 2.91 -23.31 -10.16
CA ILE A 135 2.57 -22.10 -9.44
C ILE A 135 3.52 -20.97 -9.84
N PHE A 136 2.97 -19.82 -10.18
CA PHE A 136 3.71 -18.59 -10.37
C PHE A 136 3.27 -17.55 -9.33
N VAL A 137 4.21 -17.12 -8.49
CA VAL A 137 3.99 -16.06 -7.51
C VAL A 137 4.55 -14.75 -8.04
N ASN A 138 3.68 -13.81 -8.32
CA ASN A 138 4.06 -12.50 -8.84
C ASN A 138 3.73 -11.39 -7.84
N HIS A 139 4.64 -10.43 -7.70
CA HIS A 139 4.40 -9.25 -6.89
C HIS A 139 4.79 -7.96 -7.61
N GLY A 140 4.20 -6.87 -7.20
CA GLY A 140 4.57 -5.53 -7.66
C GLY A 140 5.81 -5.00 -6.94
N THR A 141 6.06 -3.71 -7.11
CA THR A 141 7.20 -2.99 -6.51
C THR A 141 7.07 -2.72 -5.01
N GLY A 142 6.09 -3.29 -4.34
CA GLY A 142 5.81 -3.09 -2.92
C GLY A 142 7.00 -3.46 -2.05
N ARG A 143 7.77 -2.50 -1.64
CA ARG A 143 9.02 -2.70 -0.89
C ARG A 143 8.83 -3.39 0.45
N ASN A 144 7.67 -3.21 1.06
CA ASN A 144 7.35 -3.82 2.36
C ASN A 144 7.05 -5.32 2.27
N ILE A 145 6.65 -5.80 1.09
CA ILE A 145 6.30 -7.21 0.86
C ILE A 145 7.33 -7.96 0.02
N SER A 146 8.35 -7.28 -0.48
CA SER A 146 9.36 -7.87 -1.37
C SER A 146 10.14 -9.04 -0.74
N SER A 147 10.23 -9.09 0.59
CA SER A 147 10.84 -10.21 1.31
C SER A 147 9.84 -11.34 1.58
N TRP A 148 8.58 -11.00 1.83
CA TRP A 148 7.55 -11.98 2.20
C TRP A 148 7.07 -12.81 1.02
N VAL A 149 6.96 -12.20 -0.16
CA VAL A 149 6.46 -12.90 -1.35
C VAL A 149 7.42 -13.98 -1.85
N PRO A 150 8.75 -13.76 -1.96
CA PRO A 150 9.71 -14.81 -2.24
C PRO A 150 9.72 -15.91 -1.17
N PHE A 151 9.56 -15.54 0.10
CA PHE A 151 9.45 -16.50 1.19
C PHE A 151 8.20 -17.38 1.03
N LEU A 152 7.03 -16.79 0.77
CA LEU A 152 5.81 -17.54 0.49
C LEU A 152 5.98 -18.48 -0.71
N GLY A 153 6.50 -17.98 -1.83
CA GLY A 153 6.71 -18.78 -3.04
C GLY A 153 7.72 -19.88 -2.84
N GLY A 154 8.94 -19.54 -2.43
CA GLY A 154 10.04 -20.49 -2.32
C GLY A 154 9.95 -21.41 -1.12
N ALA A 155 9.76 -20.86 0.09
CA ALA A 155 9.81 -21.66 1.31
C ALA A 155 8.49 -22.35 1.66
N CYS A 156 7.35 -21.68 1.43
CA CYS A 156 6.05 -22.24 1.78
C CYS A 156 5.44 -23.08 0.64
N LEU A 157 5.39 -22.55 -0.56
CA LEU A 157 4.79 -23.23 -1.72
C LEU A 157 5.79 -24.10 -2.49
N GLY A 158 7.09 -23.86 -2.33
CA GLY A 158 8.15 -24.61 -3.00
C GLY A 158 8.25 -24.37 -4.50
N THR A 159 7.72 -23.25 -5.01
CA THR A 159 7.83 -22.91 -6.43
C THR A 159 9.11 -22.11 -6.73
N PRO A 160 9.81 -22.46 -7.84
CA PRO A 160 10.91 -21.64 -8.35
C PRO A 160 10.42 -20.39 -9.12
N ASN A 161 9.13 -20.34 -9.47
CA ASN A 161 8.56 -19.31 -10.33
C ASN A 161 8.07 -18.12 -9.52
N ILE A 162 9.00 -17.22 -9.21
CA ILE A 162 8.73 -15.98 -8.49
C ILE A 162 9.11 -14.81 -9.38
N GLY A 163 8.15 -13.94 -9.65
CA GLY A 163 8.33 -12.74 -10.47
C GLY A 163 8.08 -11.46 -9.70
N ALA A 164 8.85 -10.43 -10.04
CA ALA A 164 8.66 -9.08 -9.52
C ALA A 164 8.59 -8.07 -10.67
N ILE A 165 7.75 -7.07 -10.54
CA ILE A 165 7.67 -5.96 -11.50
C ILE A 165 8.35 -4.73 -10.89
N GLY A 166 9.38 -4.28 -11.57
CA GLY A 166 10.06 -3.01 -11.31
C GLY A 166 11.06 -3.05 -10.15
N PHE A 167 12.24 -2.59 -10.46
CA PHE A 167 13.33 -2.22 -9.55
C PHE A 167 13.71 -0.79 -9.82
#